data_e09aa01a23c56ae50cc70909c4a8946e
#
_entry.id   e09aa01a23c56ae50cc70909c4a8946e
#
_cell.length_a   1.000
_cell.length_b   1.000
_cell.length_c   1.000
_cell.angle_alpha   90.00
_cell.angle_beta   90.00
_cell.angle_gamma   90.00
#
_symmetry.space_group_name_H-M   'P 1'
#
loop_
_entity.id
_entity.type
_entity.pdbx_description
1 polymer ?
#
loop_
_entity_poly.entity_id
_entity_poly.type
_entity_poly.pdbx_seq_one_letter_code
_entity_poly.pdbx_strand_id
1 'polypeptide(L)'
;MHTLRRGLARTPALRAGLVWSALFGLAEAAGRLVIPILVQQTIDHGFSDGLDRSFVHRAVLTAVAVILVVGVSGLIAKFRMLRAAEQSLYDLRVQAFRRAHQLSLTDLNEQRRGELVSRVTSDVDTIARFLDWGALAWIVQGTLLIGIVGVMAFYSWQLMLISVVSYALMLPILAWLQRRQVAAYALRRTRVAQVLGLTGEVVAGAETVRAYGVSDRTSERLDEALGREYRSALGTAKYFSILFTVGDLFGAFALIVVGGSVLQWGLGWGLELGEVVAMLLLLNLAQSPIAELSEVLDQTQTALAGWDKVLRLLDQEPTVTEPTDGRPLPGGPVEIDVDDVWFSYQQGPPVLKGVSVTIPAGTSVAVVGETGSGKTTFARLLVRLTDPSSGEIRLNGVALPEVSPDARHAAVRMVPQDGFLFDTTVRTNISYGRHDATDDDIESTVTSVGLDPWVAGLGDGLDSPVGERGELLSVGERQLVAAARAALADPGLLVLDEATSSVDPETEQMLGVAFDRLAADRTTVAIAHRLSTAERADLILVFDDGHLVEQGAHDELVAAGGRYAALHASWVRTARSET
;
A
#
# COMPACT_ATOMS: atom_id res chain seq x y z
N MET A 1 -14.57 -10.85 -14.09
CA MET A 1 -13.98 -11.07 -15.43
C MET A 1 -13.22 -9.83 -15.93
N HIS A 2 -13.80 -8.62 -15.91
CA HIS A 2 -13.14 -7.39 -16.39
C HIS A 2 -11.84 -7.09 -15.62
N THR A 3 -11.87 -7.11 -14.28
CA THR A 3 -10.72 -6.86 -13.40
C THR A 3 -9.57 -7.84 -13.65
N LEU A 4 -9.87 -9.14 -13.77
CA LEU A 4 -8.86 -10.17 -14.06
C LEU A 4 -8.18 -9.93 -15.41
N ARG A 5 -8.97 -9.63 -16.47
CA ARG A 5 -8.43 -9.33 -17.81
C ARG A 5 -7.52 -8.11 -17.79
N ARG A 6 -7.90 -7.05 -17.07
CA ARG A 6 -7.07 -5.85 -16.91
C ARG A 6 -5.80 -6.13 -16.12
N GLY A 7 -5.90 -6.90 -15.03
CA GLY A 7 -4.76 -7.34 -14.25
C GLY A 7 -3.75 -8.12 -15.09
N LEU A 8 -4.21 -9.16 -15.80
CA LEU A 8 -3.38 -9.97 -16.71
C LEU A 8 -2.77 -9.16 -17.87
N ALA A 9 -3.44 -8.11 -18.33
CA ALA A 9 -2.88 -7.23 -19.37
C ALA A 9 -1.68 -6.41 -18.87
N ARG A 10 -1.66 -6.07 -17.57
CA ARG A 10 -0.56 -5.33 -16.94
C ARG A 10 0.58 -6.21 -16.41
N THR A 11 0.42 -7.54 -16.43
CA THR A 11 1.42 -8.51 -15.96
C THR A 11 1.73 -9.55 -17.03
N PRO A 12 2.50 -9.20 -18.08
CA PRO A 12 2.80 -10.10 -19.19
C PRO A 12 3.55 -11.36 -18.77
N ALA A 13 4.43 -11.29 -17.76
CA ALA A 13 5.14 -12.44 -17.22
C ALA A 13 4.18 -13.50 -16.64
N LEU A 14 3.13 -13.07 -15.94
CA LEU A 14 2.08 -13.96 -15.41
C LEU A 14 1.33 -14.67 -16.54
N ARG A 15 0.98 -13.95 -17.61
CA ARG A 15 0.27 -14.52 -18.76
C ARG A 15 1.08 -15.62 -19.44
N ALA A 16 2.38 -15.40 -19.65
CA ALA A 16 3.27 -16.41 -20.20
C ALA A 16 3.45 -17.61 -19.25
N GLY A 17 3.61 -17.35 -17.95
CA GLY A 17 3.70 -18.39 -16.91
C GLY A 17 2.47 -19.26 -16.83
N LEU A 18 1.27 -18.69 -16.88
CA LEU A 18 0.00 -19.42 -16.84
C LEU A 18 -0.14 -20.43 -17.98
N VAL A 19 0.24 -20.07 -19.22
CA VAL A 19 0.12 -20.99 -20.38
C VAL A 19 0.97 -22.24 -20.19
N TRP A 20 2.23 -22.09 -19.80
CA TRP A 20 3.11 -23.24 -19.57
C TRP A 20 2.74 -24.05 -18.33
N SER A 21 2.37 -23.37 -17.23
CA SER A 21 1.91 -24.06 -16.01
C SER A 21 0.62 -24.82 -16.25
N ALA A 22 -0.28 -24.29 -17.10
CA ALA A 22 -1.48 -24.99 -17.52
C ALA A 22 -1.15 -26.28 -18.28
N LEU A 23 -0.20 -26.25 -19.20
CA LEU A 23 0.20 -27.43 -19.97
C LEU A 23 0.70 -28.55 -19.05
N PHE A 24 1.59 -28.24 -18.12
CA PHE A 24 2.12 -29.22 -17.16
C PHE A 24 1.06 -29.64 -16.13
N GLY A 25 0.17 -28.73 -15.73
CA GLY A 25 -0.96 -29.04 -14.85
C GLY A 25 -1.98 -29.97 -15.49
N LEU A 26 -2.24 -29.83 -16.80
CA LEU A 26 -3.06 -30.77 -17.56
C LEU A 26 -2.41 -32.16 -17.61
N ALA A 27 -1.10 -32.22 -17.81
CA ALA A 27 -0.36 -33.51 -17.77
C ALA A 27 -0.42 -34.15 -16.36
N GLU A 28 -0.32 -33.35 -15.30
CA GLU A 28 -0.50 -33.80 -13.91
C GLU A 28 -1.91 -34.37 -13.70
N ALA A 29 -2.94 -33.64 -14.11
CA ALA A 29 -4.34 -34.08 -13.96
C ALA A 29 -4.64 -35.38 -14.75
N ALA A 30 -4.19 -35.44 -16.01
CA ALA A 30 -4.33 -36.62 -16.85
C ALA A 30 -3.61 -37.84 -16.24
N GLY A 31 -2.40 -37.67 -15.75
CA GLY A 31 -1.63 -38.74 -15.13
C GLY A 31 -2.27 -39.29 -13.86
N ARG A 32 -2.96 -38.48 -13.06
CA ARG A 32 -3.71 -38.93 -11.88
C ARG A 32 -4.88 -39.85 -12.27
N LEU A 33 -5.48 -39.67 -13.44
CA LEU A 33 -6.57 -40.53 -13.96
C LEU A 33 -6.05 -41.87 -14.46
N VAL A 34 -4.80 -41.98 -14.88
CA VAL A 34 -4.23 -43.25 -15.38
C VAL A 34 -4.16 -44.32 -14.29
N ILE A 35 -3.97 -43.93 -13.02
CA ILE A 35 -3.85 -44.92 -11.92
C ILE A 35 -5.10 -45.77 -11.73
N PRO A 36 -6.33 -45.21 -11.58
CA PRO A 36 -7.56 -46.00 -11.54
C PRO A 36 -7.74 -46.88 -12.78
N ILE A 37 -7.38 -46.38 -13.97
CA ILE A 37 -7.48 -47.16 -15.24
C ILE A 37 -6.49 -48.32 -15.23
N LEU A 38 -5.26 -48.16 -14.79
CA LEU A 38 -4.29 -49.24 -14.67
C LEU A 38 -4.71 -50.31 -13.65
N VAL A 39 -5.33 -49.88 -12.55
CA VAL A 39 -5.87 -50.80 -11.54
C VAL A 39 -6.99 -51.65 -12.18
N GLN A 40 -7.91 -51.02 -12.89
CA GLN A 40 -8.95 -51.72 -13.63
C GLN A 40 -8.38 -52.77 -14.59
N GLN A 41 -7.46 -52.35 -15.48
CA GLN A 41 -6.85 -53.27 -16.46
C GLN A 41 -6.08 -54.42 -15.79
N THR A 42 -5.44 -54.12 -14.64
CA THR A 42 -4.71 -55.16 -13.90
C THR A 42 -5.64 -56.20 -13.29
N ILE A 43 -6.80 -55.80 -12.80
CA ILE A 43 -7.81 -56.72 -12.25
C ILE A 43 -8.43 -57.56 -13.38
N ASP A 44 -8.88 -56.90 -14.46
CA ASP A 44 -9.66 -57.57 -15.51
C ASP A 44 -8.80 -58.44 -16.44
N HIS A 45 -7.52 -58.10 -16.66
CA HIS A 45 -6.63 -58.86 -17.55
C HIS A 45 -5.48 -59.57 -16.82
N GLY A 46 -5.12 -59.11 -15.61
CA GLY A 46 -4.00 -59.67 -14.85
C GLY A 46 -4.41 -60.84 -13.94
N PHE A 47 -5.71 -60.94 -13.60
CA PHE A 47 -6.22 -61.96 -12.66
C PHE A 47 -7.37 -62.78 -13.20
N SER A 48 -7.97 -62.50 -14.37
CA SER A 48 -9.16 -63.18 -14.90
C SER A 48 -8.96 -64.69 -15.20
N ASP A 49 -7.83 -65.05 -15.82
CA ASP A 49 -7.51 -66.46 -16.22
C ASP A 49 -6.33 -67.02 -15.40
N GLY A 50 -6.11 -66.54 -14.20
CA GLY A 50 -4.95 -66.82 -13.36
C GLY A 50 -3.95 -65.65 -13.36
N LEU A 51 -2.91 -65.74 -12.51
CA LEU A 51 -1.97 -64.63 -12.34
C LEU A 51 -1.02 -64.48 -13.54
N ASP A 52 -1.28 -63.53 -14.45
CA ASP A 52 -0.30 -63.11 -15.48
C ASP A 52 0.72 -62.16 -14.86
N ARG A 53 1.82 -62.74 -14.36
CA ARG A 53 2.94 -61.98 -13.75
C ARG A 53 3.53 -60.97 -14.71
N SER A 54 3.58 -61.25 -16.00
CA SER A 54 4.18 -60.37 -16.99
C SER A 54 3.35 -59.11 -17.21
N PHE A 55 2.04 -59.24 -17.24
CA PHE A 55 1.09 -58.11 -17.31
C PHE A 55 1.16 -57.25 -16.05
N VAL A 56 1.09 -57.89 -14.88
CA VAL A 56 1.17 -57.17 -13.58
C VAL A 56 2.48 -56.38 -13.44
N HIS A 57 3.64 -57.00 -13.82
CA HIS A 57 4.92 -56.25 -13.77
C HIS A 57 4.93 -55.05 -14.71
N ARG A 58 4.41 -55.18 -15.92
CA ARG A 58 4.30 -54.04 -16.87
C ARG A 58 3.36 -52.95 -16.34
N ALA A 59 2.23 -53.32 -15.79
CA ALA A 59 1.28 -52.39 -15.18
C ALA A 59 1.92 -51.60 -14.00
N VAL A 60 2.64 -52.31 -13.12
CA VAL A 60 3.38 -51.67 -12.01
C VAL A 60 4.46 -50.73 -12.52
N LEU A 61 5.27 -51.15 -13.49
CA LEU A 61 6.30 -50.27 -14.07
C LEU A 61 5.68 -49.05 -14.75
N THR A 62 4.58 -49.20 -15.46
CA THR A 62 3.82 -48.11 -16.06
C THR A 62 3.27 -47.16 -14.98
N ALA A 63 2.70 -47.68 -13.90
CA ALA A 63 2.21 -46.88 -12.78
C ALA A 63 3.34 -46.06 -12.14
N VAL A 64 4.51 -46.69 -11.90
CA VAL A 64 5.68 -45.98 -11.36
C VAL A 64 6.16 -44.87 -12.33
N ALA A 65 6.23 -45.17 -13.62
CA ALA A 65 6.61 -44.18 -14.63
C ALA A 65 5.60 -43.00 -14.66
N VAL A 66 4.31 -43.27 -14.62
CA VAL A 66 3.25 -42.25 -14.57
C VAL A 66 3.37 -41.41 -13.30
N ILE A 67 3.55 -42.02 -12.13
CA ILE A 67 3.73 -41.28 -10.85
C ILE A 67 4.94 -40.34 -10.93
N LEU A 68 6.05 -40.80 -11.50
CA LEU A 68 7.23 -39.96 -11.70
C LEU A 68 6.95 -38.78 -12.65
N VAL A 69 6.27 -39.06 -13.78
CA VAL A 69 5.89 -38.00 -14.74
C VAL A 69 4.93 -37.00 -14.10
N VAL A 70 3.93 -37.46 -13.35
CA VAL A 70 2.99 -36.62 -12.60
C VAL A 70 3.74 -35.74 -11.59
N GLY A 71 4.63 -36.35 -10.80
CA GLY A 71 5.42 -35.63 -9.81
C GLY A 71 6.33 -34.55 -10.43
N VAL A 72 7.05 -34.91 -11.50
CA VAL A 72 7.91 -33.96 -12.22
C VAL A 72 7.09 -32.87 -12.91
N SER A 73 6.00 -33.21 -13.58
CA SER A 73 5.11 -32.23 -14.23
C SER A 73 4.51 -31.26 -13.22
N GLY A 74 4.02 -31.77 -12.08
CA GLY A 74 3.48 -30.94 -11.01
C GLY A 74 4.55 -30.01 -10.39
N LEU A 75 5.77 -30.50 -10.19
CA LEU A 75 6.88 -29.71 -9.70
C LEU A 75 7.23 -28.57 -10.68
N ILE A 76 7.35 -28.89 -11.98
CA ILE A 76 7.63 -27.91 -13.03
C ILE A 76 6.50 -26.88 -13.12
N ALA A 77 5.24 -27.32 -13.10
CA ALA A 77 4.07 -26.44 -13.15
C ALA A 77 4.09 -25.42 -12.00
N LYS A 78 4.28 -25.91 -10.77
CA LYS A 78 4.32 -25.08 -9.56
C LYS A 78 5.49 -24.11 -9.57
N PHE A 79 6.71 -24.60 -9.90
CA PHE A 79 7.91 -23.74 -9.91
C PHE A 79 7.81 -22.61 -10.96
N ARG A 80 7.33 -22.94 -12.17
CA ARG A 80 7.14 -21.93 -13.24
C ARG A 80 6.05 -20.92 -12.87
N MET A 81 4.95 -21.38 -12.26
CA MET A 81 3.88 -20.51 -11.82
C MET A 81 4.36 -19.56 -10.73
N LEU A 82 5.04 -20.08 -9.71
CA LEU A 82 5.59 -19.28 -8.62
C LEU A 82 6.58 -18.22 -9.15
N ARG A 83 7.49 -18.62 -10.05
CA ARG A 83 8.44 -17.66 -10.64
C ARG A 83 7.73 -16.55 -11.44
N ALA A 84 6.71 -16.89 -12.22
CA ALA A 84 5.94 -15.91 -13.00
C ALA A 84 5.09 -15.02 -12.09
N ALA A 85 4.54 -15.57 -11.01
CA ALA A 85 3.80 -14.83 -10.00
C ALA A 85 4.71 -13.82 -9.30
N GLU A 86 5.85 -14.25 -8.75
CA GLU A 86 6.78 -13.38 -8.04
C GLU A 86 7.32 -12.24 -8.92
N GLN A 87 7.68 -12.54 -10.18
CA GLN A 87 8.09 -11.49 -11.12
C GLN A 87 6.97 -10.47 -11.36
N SER A 88 5.74 -10.94 -11.54
CA SER A 88 4.59 -10.06 -11.78
C SER A 88 4.22 -9.22 -10.55
N LEU A 89 4.37 -9.79 -9.35
CA LEU A 89 4.16 -9.08 -8.09
C LEU A 89 5.23 -8.02 -7.85
N TYR A 90 6.49 -8.34 -8.16
CA TYR A 90 7.58 -7.36 -8.13
C TYR A 90 7.27 -6.17 -9.05
N ASP A 91 6.95 -6.44 -10.33
CA ASP A 91 6.62 -5.40 -11.30
C ASP A 91 5.41 -4.56 -10.85
N LEU A 92 4.39 -5.21 -10.28
CA LEU A 92 3.18 -4.55 -9.77
C LEU A 92 3.49 -3.64 -8.57
N ARG A 93 4.31 -4.12 -7.61
CA ARG A 93 4.76 -3.31 -6.47
C ARG A 93 5.55 -2.08 -6.91
N VAL A 94 6.49 -2.26 -7.87
CA VAL A 94 7.27 -1.15 -8.41
C VAL A 94 6.37 -0.12 -9.11
N GLN A 95 5.40 -0.58 -9.93
CA GLN A 95 4.45 0.30 -10.59
C GLN A 95 3.57 1.05 -9.58
N ALA A 96 3.02 0.34 -8.59
CA ALA A 96 2.19 0.93 -7.54
C ALA A 96 2.96 1.96 -6.69
N PHE A 97 4.21 1.65 -6.34
CA PHE A 97 5.09 2.55 -5.60
C PHE A 97 5.43 3.81 -6.41
N ARG A 98 5.82 3.65 -7.68
CA ARG A 98 6.06 4.80 -8.58
C ARG A 98 4.82 5.67 -8.71
N ARG A 99 3.64 5.04 -8.86
CA ARG A 99 2.38 5.78 -8.97
C ARG A 99 2.04 6.54 -7.69
N ALA A 100 2.21 5.90 -6.54
CA ALA A 100 2.01 6.56 -5.24
C ALA A 100 2.92 7.79 -5.07
N HIS A 101 4.16 7.76 -5.57
CA HIS A 101 5.08 8.90 -5.53
C HIS A 101 4.75 10.01 -6.55
N GLN A 102 3.99 9.70 -7.60
CA GLN A 102 3.52 10.68 -8.57
C GLN A 102 2.25 11.41 -8.12
N LEU A 103 1.57 10.90 -7.09
CA LEU A 103 0.38 11.55 -6.54
C LEU A 103 0.76 12.84 -5.83
N SER A 104 -0.06 13.88 -6.00
CA SER A 104 0.13 15.16 -5.32
C SER A 104 -0.05 15.04 -3.81
N LEU A 105 0.43 16.04 -3.07
CA LEU A 105 0.23 16.10 -1.61
C LEU A 105 -1.27 16.12 -1.24
N THR A 106 -2.10 16.73 -2.09
CA THR A 106 -3.56 16.75 -1.94
C THR A 106 -4.13 15.34 -2.05
N ASP A 107 -3.75 14.59 -3.10
CA ASP A 107 -4.17 13.20 -3.30
C ASP A 107 -3.75 12.28 -2.13
N LEU A 108 -2.53 12.50 -1.60
CA LEU A 108 -1.98 11.74 -0.47
C LEU A 108 -2.68 12.03 0.86
N ASN A 109 -3.09 13.28 1.10
CA ASN A 109 -3.79 13.67 2.32
C ASN A 109 -5.26 13.20 2.34
N GLU A 110 -5.88 13.05 1.17
CA GLU A 110 -7.23 12.51 1.02
C GLU A 110 -7.29 11.02 1.39
N GLN A 111 -6.25 10.28 1.07
CA GLN A 111 -6.14 8.87 1.39
C GLN A 111 -5.39 8.69 2.71
N ARG A 112 -5.95 7.91 3.62
CA ARG A 112 -5.22 7.58 4.85
C ARG A 112 -3.88 6.95 4.47
N ARG A 113 -2.76 7.51 4.95
CA ARG A 113 -1.40 7.02 4.66
C ARG A 113 -1.28 5.49 4.78
N GLY A 114 -1.92 4.91 5.80
CA GLY A 114 -1.97 3.46 5.97
C GLY A 114 -2.71 2.70 4.86
N GLU A 115 -3.67 3.34 4.17
CA GLU A 115 -4.37 2.73 3.04
C GLU A 115 -3.46 2.61 1.81
N LEU A 116 -2.66 3.62 1.51
CA LEU A 116 -1.68 3.57 0.41
C LEU A 116 -0.60 2.52 0.67
N VAL A 117 -0.06 2.47 1.89
CA VAL A 117 0.89 1.42 2.29
C VAL A 117 0.25 0.04 2.12
N SER A 118 -0.99 -0.15 2.59
CA SER A 118 -1.73 -1.41 2.43
C SER A 118 -1.93 -1.81 0.96
N ARG A 119 -2.17 -0.86 0.05
CA ARG A 119 -2.33 -1.13 -1.40
C ARG A 119 -1.05 -1.66 -2.04
N VAL A 120 0.11 -1.17 -1.61
CA VAL A 120 1.43 -1.60 -2.14
C VAL A 120 1.90 -2.90 -1.48
N THR A 121 1.46 -3.21 -0.26
CA THR A 121 1.87 -4.37 0.53
C THR A 121 0.76 -5.44 0.59
N SER A 122 -0.15 -5.34 1.55
CA SER A 122 -1.10 -6.41 1.88
C SER A 122 -2.13 -6.72 0.77
N ASP A 123 -2.54 -5.73 -0.03
CA ASP A 123 -3.44 -5.98 -1.15
C ASP A 123 -2.71 -6.75 -2.28
N VAL A 124 -1.43 -6.47 -2.51
CA VAL A 124 -0.58 -7.25 -3.43
C VAL A 124 -0.34 -8.67 -2.87
N ASP A 125 -0.16 -8.83 -1.56
CA ASP A 125 0.00 -10.15 -0.93
C ASP A 125 -1.27 -11.02 -1.04
N THR A 126 -2.45 -10.43 -1.11
CA THR A 126 -3.69 -11.20 -1.38
C THR A 126 -3.73 -11.73 -2.81
N ILE A 127 -3.21 -10.97 -3.76
CA ILE A 127 -3.03 -11.40 -5.15
C ILE A 127 -1.97 -12.51 -5.19
N ALA A 128 -0.85 -12.35 -4.47
CA ALA A 128 0.22 -13.33 -4.38
C ALA A 128 -0.31 -14.71 -3.99
N ARG A 129 -1.03 -14.80 -2.86
CA ARG A 129 -1.60 -16.07 -2.36
C ARG A 129 -2.48 -16.79 -3.38
N PHE A 130 -3.27 -16.04 -4.14
CA PHE A 130 -4.08 -16.62 -5.21
C PHE A 130 -3.22 -17.12 -6.38
N LEU A 131 -2.18 -16.37 -6.76
CA LEU A 131 -1.31 -16.73 -7.87
C LEU A 131 -0.43 -17.93 -7.53
N ASP A 132 0.04 -18.04 -6.30
CA ASP A 132 0.93 -19.12 -5.86
C ASP A 132 0.25 -20.48 -5.91
N TRP A 133 -1.03 -20.52 -5.60
CA TRP A 133 -1.75 -21.79 -5.46
C TRP A 133 -3.08 -21.80 -6.22
N GLY A 134 -3.94 -20.80 -6.05
CA GLY A 134 -5.31 -20.81 -6.53
C GLY A 134 -5.46 -20.86 -8.06
N ALA A 135 -4.62 -20.11 -8.78
CA ALA A 135 -4.70 -20.05 -10.25
C ALA A 135 -4.38 -21.39 -10.90
N LEU A 136 -3.36 -22.12 -10.39
CA LEU A 136 -3.00 -23.45 -10.87
C LEU A 136 -4.02 -24.50 -10.41
N ALA A 137 -4.54 -24.37 -9.20
CA ALA A 137 -5.55 -25.27 -8.66
C ALA A 137 -6.84 -25.25 -9.50
N TRP A 138 -7.30 -24.10 -10.00
CA TRP A 138 -8.43 -24.02 -10.94
C TRP A 138 -8.21 -24.91 -12.18
N ILE A 139 -7.00 -24.87 -12.74
CA ILE A 139 -6.66 -25.62 -13.97
C ILE A 139 -6.55 -27.11 -13.65
N VAL A 140 -5.77 -27.49 -12.65
CA VAL A 140 -5.49 -28.90 -12.33
C VAL A 140 -6.75 -29.59 -11.81
N GLN A 141 -7.40 -29.01 -10.80
CA GLN A 141 -8.56 -29.64 -10.16
C GLN A 141 -9.81 -29.60 -11.04
N GLY A 142 -10.00 -28.51 -11.79
CA GLY A 142 -11.09 -28.41 -12.76
C GLY A 142 -10.95 -29.46 -13.88
N THR A 143 -9.75 -29.61 -14.44
CA THR A 143 -9.46 -30.65 -15.46
C THR A 143 -9.59 -32.06 -14.91
N LEU A 144 -9.06 -32.28 -13.69
CA LEU A 144 -9.15 -33.58 -13.03
C LEU A 144 -10.62 -33.98 -12.81
N LEU A 145 -11.46 -33.07 -12.33
CA LEU A 145 -12.89 -33.33 -12.12
C LEU A 145 -13.62 -33.66 -13.43
N ILE A 146 -13.37 -32.89 -14.48
CA ILE A 146 -13.93 -33.15 -15.82
C ILE A 146 -13.45 -34.52 -16.32
N GLY A 147 -12.16 -34.81 -16.15
CA GLY A 147 -11.59 -36.10 -16.54
C GLY A 147 -12.18 -37.29 -15.76
N ILE A 148 -12.36 -37.13 -14.43
CA ILE A 148 -13.03 -38.15 -13.59
C ILE A 148 -14.43 -38.44 -14.13
N VAL A 149 -15.26 -37.42 -14.36
CA VAL A 149 -16.60 -37.56 -14.88
C VAL A 149 -16.58 -38.23 -16.26
N GLY A 150 -15.61 -37.84 -17.13
CA GLY A 150 -15.45 -38.44 -18.45
C GLY A 150 -15.10 -39.92 -18.40
N VAL A 151 -14.13 -40.32 -17.55
CA VAL A 151 -13.73 -41.74 -17.38
C VAL A 151 -14.87 -42.56 -16.74
N MET A 152 -15.56 -42.00 -15.75
CA MET A 152 -16.73 -42.64 -15.14
C MET A 152 -17.86 -42.86 -16.17
N ALA A 153 -18.12 -41.88 -17.03
CA ALA A 153 -19.13 -41.98 -18.09
C ALA A 153 -18.77 -43.06 -19.11
N PHE A 154 -17.47 -43.24 -19.39
CA PHE A 154 -16.99 -44.28 -20.31
C PHE A 154 -17.22 -45.71 -19.74
N TYR A 155 -16.97 -45.93 -18.46
CA TYR A 155 -17.21 -47.22 -17.81
C TYR A 155 -18.71 -47.50 -17.59
N SER A 156 -19.42 -46.53 -16.99
CA SER A 156 -20.86 -46.66 -16.76
C SER A 156 -21.49 -45.27 -16.59
N TRP A 157 -22.30 -44.84 -17.57
CA TRP A 157 -23.01 -43.58 -17.48
C TRP A 157 -24.04 -43.57 -16.34
N GLN A 158 -24.59 -44.75 -15.98
CA GLN A 158 -25.52 -44.92 -14.87
C GLN A 158 -24.84 -44.61 -13.53
N LEU A 159 -23.67 -45.24 -13.29
CA LEU A 159 -22.90 -44.99 -12.05
C LEU A 159 -22.34 -43.58 -11.99
N MET A 160 -21.93 -43.04 -13.14
CA MET A 160 -21.52 -41.62 -13.21
C MET A 160 -22.67 -40.72 -12.79
N LEU A 161 -23.88 -40.93 -13.31
CA LEU A 161 -25.06 -40.12 -12.95
C LEU A 161 -25.39 -40.23 -11.45
N ILE A 162 -25.38 -41.46 -10.89
CA ILE A 162 -25.61 -41.72 -9.46
C ILE A 162 -24.55 -40.97 -8.62
N SER A 163 -23.29 -41.04 -9.03
CA SER A 163 -22.18 -40.32 -8.35
C SER A 163 -22.39 -38.81 -8.38
N VAL A 164 -22.67 -38.25 -9.56
CA VAL A 164 -22.92 -36.82 -9.73
C VAL A 164 -24.13 -36.35 -8.90
N VAL A 165 -25.21 -37.10 -8.91
CA VAL A 165 -26.42 -36.81 -8.10
C VAL A 165 -26.09 -36.88 -6.61
N SER A 166 -25.33 -37.88 -6.17
CA SER A 166 -24.93 -38.04 -4.77
C SER A 166 -24.11 -36.83 -4.28
N TYR A 167 -23.16 -36.34 -5.10
CA TYR A 167 -22.42 -35.13 -4.78
C TYR A 167 -23.26 -33.86 -4.94
N ALA A 168 -24.17 -33.79 -5.91
CA ALA A 168 -25.05 -32.63 -6.11
C ALA A 168 -25.99 -32.40 -4.91
N LEU A 169 -26.43 -33.43 -4.22
CA LEU A 169 -27.21 -33.35 -2.99
C LEU A 169 -26.44 -32.67 -1.84
N MET A 170 -25.10 -32.73 -1.87
CA MET A 170 -24.24 -32.09 -0.91
C MET A 170 -24.15 -30.55 -1.12
N LEU A 171 -24.25 -30.07 -2.36
CA LEU A 171 -24.00 -28.66 -2.70
C LEU A 171 -24.84 -27.66 -1.91
N PRO A 172 -26.15 -27.85 -1.69
CA PRO A 172 -26.96 -26.91 -0.89
C PRO A 172 -26.50 -26.83 0.57
N ILE A 173 -26.14 -27.98 1.15
CA ILE A 173 -25.69 -28.10 2.55
C ILE A 173 -24.32 -27.44 2.67
N LEU A 174 -23.41 -27.70 1.75
CA LEU A 174 -22.08 -27.09 1.68
C LEU A 174 -22.17 -25.58 1.52
N ALA A 175 -23.01 -25.11 0.59
CA ALA A 175 -23.22 -23.67 0.36
C ALA A 175 -23.79 -22.97 1.60
N TRP A 176 -24.71 -23.61 2.32
CA TRP A 176 -25.26 -23.08 3.56
C TRP A 176 -24.19 -23.00 4.67
N LEU A 177 -23.41 -24.06 4.86
CA LEU A 177 -22.29 -24.09 5.83
C LEU A 177 -21.23 -23.05 5.50
N GLN A 178 -20.85 -22.95 4.22
CA GLN A 178 -19.86 -21.99 3.75
C GLN A 178 -20.30 -20.53 4.00
N ARG A 179 -21.58 -20.21 3.74
CA ARG A 179 -22.11 -18.87 4.07
C ARG A 179 -22.03 -18.56 5.57
N ARG A 180 -22.33 -19.54 6.43
CA ARG A 180 -22.20 -19.41 7.89
C ARG A 180 -20.74 -19.25 8.33
N GLN A 181 -19.86 -20.00 7.72
CA GLN A 181 -18.41 -19.91 7.98
C GLN A 181 -17.85 -18.54 7.57
N VAL A 182 -18.18 -18.05 6.38
CA VAL A 182 -17.75 -16.72 5.90
C VAL A 182 -18.25 -15.62 6.85
N ALA A 183 -19.50 -15.68 7.31
CA ALA A 183 -20.04 -14.72 8.28
C ALA A 183 -19.28 -14.80 9.63
N ALA A 184 -18.94 -16.01 10.11
CA ALA A 184 -18.18 -16.19 11.34
C ALA A 184 -16.74 -15.63 11.21
N TYR A 185 -16.08 -15.85 10.06
CA TYR A 185 -14.77 -15.27 9.77
C TYR A 185 -14.80 -13.73 9.71
N ALA A 186 -15.82 -13.15 9.08
CA ALA A 186 -16.00 -11.70 9.02
C ALA A 186 -16.15 -11.10 10.42
N LEU A 187 -16.98 -11.72 11.27
CA LEU A 187 -17.14 -11.30 12.66
C LEU A 187 -15.81 -11.39 13.43
N ARG A 188 -15.10 -12.51 13.29
CA ARG A 188 -13.80 -12.70 13.94
C ARG A 188 -12.80 -11.64 13.50
N ARG A 189 -12.70 -11.34 12.19
CA ARG A 189 -11.83 -10.28 11.67
C ARG A 189 -12.10 -8.93 12.32
N THR A 190 -13.39 -8.57 12.50
CA THR A 190 -13.79 -7.33 13.20
C THR A 190 -13.35 -7.36 14.65
N ARG A 191 -13.47 -8.50 15.35
CA ARG A 191 -13.05 -8.62 16.77
C ARG A 191 -11.54 -8.54 16.91
N VAL A 192 -10.77 -9.20 16.04
CA VAL A 192 -9.31 -9.08 16.00
C VAL A 192 -8.89 -7.63 15.77
N ALA A 193 -9.51 -6.91 14.82
CA ALA A 193 -9.22 -5.49 14.59
C ALA A 193 -9.50 -4.61 15.82
N GLN A 194 -10.58 -4.91 16.58
CA GLN A 194 -10.88 -4.21 17.84
C GLN A 194 -9.81 -4.46 18.90
N VAL A 195 -9.34 -5.70 19.07
CA VAL A 195 -8.25 -6.04 20.00
C VAL A 195 -6.96 -5.33 19.61
N LEU A 196 -6.58 -5.39 18.33
CA LEU A 196 -5.35 -4.72 17.83
C LEU A 196 -5.43 -3.20 18.00
N GLY A 197 -6.59 -2.59 17.70
CA GLY A 197 -6.80 -1.15 17.88
C GLY A 197 -6.67 -0.74 19.36
N LEU A 198 -7.30 -1.48 20.26
CA LEU A 198 -7.21 -1.22 21.71
C LEU A 198 -5.79 -1.43 22.24
N THR A 199 -5.10 -2.49 21.80
CA THR A 199 -3.70 -2.74 22.19
C THR A 199 -2.80 -1.60 21.72
N GLY A 200 -2.96 -1.15 20.45
CA GLY A 200 -2.21 -0.01 19.92
C GLY A 200 -2.47 1.28 20.69
N GLU A 201 -3.73 1.57 21.08
CA GLU A 201 -4.11 2.72 21.91
C GLU A 201 -3.44 2.67 23.28
N VAL A 202 -3.46 1.51 23.93
CA VAL A 202 -2.86 1.32 25.27
C VAL A 202 -1.34 1.44 25.24
N VAL A 203 -0.69 0.89 24.22
CA VAL A 203 0.76 1.00 24.04
C VAL A 203 1.17 2.45 23.74
N ALA A 204 0.46 3.13 22.84
CA ALA A 204 0.72 4.53 22.52
C ALA A 204 0.47 5.46 23.73
N GLY A 205 -0.54 5.14 24.56
CA GLY A 205 -0.90 5.87 25.76
C GLY A 205 -0.26 5.36 27.06
N ALA A 206 0.79 4.53 26.99
CA ALA A 206 1.36 3.85 28.15
C ALA A 206 1.82 4.81 29.25
N GLU A 207 2.37 5.96 28.89
CA GLU A 207 2.76 7.01 29.83
C GLU A 207 1.53 7.53 30.59
N THR A 208 0.45 7.86 29.88
CA THR A 208 -0.80 8.33 30.48
C THR A 208 -1.41 7.26 31.39
N VAL A 209 -1.45 5.99 30.93
CA VAL A 209 -1.97 4.86 31.72
C VAL A 209 -1.22 4.73 33.05
N ARG A 210 0.11 4.89 33.02
CA ARG A 210 0.95 4.82 34.23
C ARG A 210 0.80 6.06 35.10
N ALA A 211 0.83 7.25 34.52
CA ALA A 211 0.74 8.52 35.24
C ALA A 211 -0.59 8.65 36.01
N TYR A 212 -1.68 8.17 35.44
CA TYR A 212 -3.01 8.21 36.06
C TYR A 212 -3.39 6.95 36.84
N GLY A 213 -2.52 5.90 36.88
CA GLY A 213 -2.76 4.67 37.61
C GLY A 213 -3.98 3.86 37.15
N VAL A 214 -4.34 3.94 35.85
CA VAL A 214 -5.55 3.31 35.27
C VAL A 214 -5.29 1.97 34.60
N SER A 215 -4.19 1.30 34.94
CA SER A 215 -3.77 0.01 34.37
C SER A 215 -4.85 -1.06 34.50
N ASP A 216 -5.49 -1.20 35.69
CA ASP A 216 -6.50 -2.23 35.93
C ASP A 216 -7.72 -2.04 35.03
N ARG A 217 -8.24 -0.79 34.93
CA ARG A 217 -9.37 -0.45 34.07
C ARG A 217 -9.05 -0.72 32.58
N THR A 218 -7.81 -0.49 32.19
CA THR A 218 -7.35 -0.70 30.80
C THR A 218 -7.23 -2.20 30.51
N SER A 219 -6.72 -2.97 31.48
CA SER A 219 -6.65 -4.44 31.39
C SER A 219 -8.02 -5.08 31.31
N GLU A 220 -8.99 -4.65 32.13
CA GLU A 220 -10.38 -5.13 32.06
C GLU A 220 -11.00 -4.92 30.68
N ARG A 221 -10.81 -3.74 30.08
CA ARG A 221 -11.30 -3.45 28.72
C ARG A 221 -10.67 -4.36 27.66
N LEU A 222 -9.36 -4.66 27.79
CA LEU A 222 -8.65 -5.56 26.91
C LEU A 222 -9.13 -7.01 27.11
N ASP A 223 -9.31 -7.47 28.34
CA ASP A 223 -9.82 -8.80 28.65
C ASP A 223 -11.23 -9.03 28.11
N GLU A 224 -12.12 -8.04 28.20
CA GLU A 224 -13.43 -8.11 27.57
C GLU A 224 -13.34 -8.23 26.04
N ALA A 225 -12.44 -7.46 25.40
CA ALA A 225 -12.24 -7.51 23.96
C ALA A 225 -11.68 -8.88 23.51
N LEU A 226 -10.70 -9.41 24.24
CA LEU A 226 -10.13 -10.74 24.06
C LEU A 226 -11.18 -11.84 24.28
N GLY A 227 -12.02 -11.72 25.30
CA GLY A 227 -13.11 -12.65 25.56
C GLY A 227 -14.15 -12.67 24.43
N ARG A 228 -14.41 -11.53 23.78
CA ARG A 228 -15.28 -11.45 22.60
C ARG A 228 -14.61 -12.06 21.35
N GLU A 229 -13.31 -11.82 21.16
CA GLU A 229 -12.52 -12.44 20.08
C GLU A 229 -12.49 -13.95 20.23
N TYR A 230 -12.15 -14.46 21.42
CA TYR A 230 -12.11 -15.89 21.72
C TYR A 230 -13.43 -16.61 21.41
N ARG A 231 -14.57 -16.04 21.82
CA ARG A 231 -15.90 -16.60 21.49
C ARG A 231 -16.16 -16.63 19.97
N SER A 232 -15.71 -15.60 19.24
CA SER A 232 -15.83 -15.57 17.79
C SER A 232 -14.90 -16.57 17.10
N ALA A 233 -13.69 -16.79 17.65
CA ALA A 233 -12.75 -17.81 17.19
C ALA A 233 -13.33 -19.23 17.36
N LEU A 234 -13.93 -19.53 18.52
CA LEU A 234 -14.63 -20.82 18.73
C LEU A 234 -15.78 -21.00 17.73
N GLY A 235 -16.56 -19.93 17.46
CA GLY A 235 -17.61 -19.96 16.45
C GLY A 235 -17.08 -20.29 15.06
N THR A 236 -15.94 -19.71 14.68
CA THR A 236 -15.26 -20.00 13.41
C THR A 236 -14.76 -21.44 13.35
N ALA A 237 -14.08 -21.91 14.40
CA ALA A 237 -13.58 -23.27 14.50
C ALA A 237 -14.70 -24.32 14.42
N LYS A 238 -15.86 -24.03 15.05
CA LYS A 238 -17.05 -24.90 14.97
C LYS A 238 -17.50 -25.10 13.52
N TYR A 239 -17.71 -24.02 12.77
CA TYR A 239 -18.16 -24.14 11.38
C TYR A 239 -17.12 -24.81 10.48
N PHE A 240 -15.85 -24.53 10.70
CA PHE A 240 -14.74 -25.17 9.99
C PHE A 240 -14.75 -26.70 10.22
N SER A 241 -14.82 -27.13 11.49
CA SER A 241 -14.85 -28.57 11.83
C SER A 241 -16.09 -29.28 11.26
N ILE A 242 -17.26 -28.63 11.34
CA ILE A 242 -18.50 -29.20 10.76
C ILE A 242 -18.36 -29.34 9.25
N LEU A 243 -17.77 -28.37 8.56
CA LEU A 243 -17.60 -28.41 7.11
C LEU A 243 -16.75 -29.60 6.66
N PHE A 244 -15.61 -29.84 7.33
CA PHE A 244 -14.74 -30.99 7.07
C PHE A 244 -15.46 -32.30 7.33
N THR A 245 -16.09 -32.47 8.52
CA THR A 245 -16.80 -33.67 8.90
C THR A 245 -17.96 -34.00 7.93
N VAL A 246 -18.69 -32.94 7.51
CA VAL A 246 -19.79 -33.12 6.52
C VAL A 246 -19.22 -33.53 5.18
N GLY A 247 -18.09 -33.02 4.74
CA GLY A 247 -17.40 -33.44 3.51
C GLY A 247 -17.04 -34.90 3.53
N ASP A 248 -16.42 -35.39 4.60
CA ASP A 248 -16.04 -36.80 4.77
C ASP A 248 -17.28 -37.72 4.81
N LEU A 249 -18.34 -37.35 5.54
CA LEU A 249 -19.58 -38.10 5.61
C LEU A 249 -20.27 -38.23 4.24
N PHE A 250 -20.27 -37.17 3.43
CA PHE A 250 -20.82 -37.23 2.08
C PHE A 250 -19.97 -38.09 1.14
N GLY A 251 -18.63 -38.06 1.27
CA GLY A 251 -17.75 -38.97 0.57
C GLY A 251 -18.07 -40.43 0.87
N ALA A 252 -18.22 -40.76 2.16
CA ALA A 252 -18.62 -42.08 2.60
C ALA A 252 -20.04 -42.44 2.11
N PHE A 253 -20.99 -41.52 2.18
CA PHE A 253 -22.35 -41.69 1.66
C PHE A 253 -22.36 -42.01 0.15
N ALA A 254 -21.60 -41.25 -0.64
CA ALA A 254 -21.48 -41.46 -2.07
C ALA A 254 -20.91 -42.87 -2.38
N LEU A 255 -19.88 -43.32 -1.63
CA LEU A 255 -19.32 -44.65 -1.74
C LEU A 255 -20.37 -45.75 -1.41
N ILE A 256 -21.17 -45.56 -0.37
CA ILE A 256 -22.24 -46.52 0.01
C ILE A 256 -23.32 -46.59 -1.07
N VAL A 257 -23.76 -45.41 -1.59
CA VAL A 257 -24.80 -45.36 -2.62
C VAL A 257 -24.32 -45.98 -3.92
N VAL A 258 -23.11 -45.67 -4.37
CA VAL A 258 -22.53 -46.25 -5.59
C VAL A 258 -22.27 -47.75 -5.40
N GLY A 259 -21.64 -48.14 -4.28
CA GLY A 259 -21.40 -49.57 -3.97
C GLY A 259 -22.69 -50.38 -3.86
N GLY A 260 -23.72 -49.83 -3.19
CA GLY A 260 -25.05 -50.45 -3.11
C GLY A 260 -25.74 -50.57 -4.48
N SER A 261 -25.58 -49.55 -5.34
CA SER A 261 -26.09 -49.59 -6.71
C SER A 261 -25.41 -50.66 -7.57
N VAL A 262 -24.10 -50.83 -7.39
CA VAL A 262 -23.34 -51.91 -8.05
C VAL A 262 -23.82 -53.28 -7.59
N LEU A 263 -24.02 -53.49 -6.29
CA LEU A 263 -24.52 -54.78 -5.75
C LEU A 263 -25.92 -55.11 -6.27
N GLN A 264 -26.79 -54.11 -6.42
CA GLN A 264 -28.17 -54.32 -6.85
C GLN A 264 -28.33 -54.47 -8.36
N TRP A 265 -27.61 -53.69 -9.16
CA TRP A 265 -27.81 -53.57 -10.60
C TRP A 265 -26.56 -53.81 -11.45
N GLY A 266 -25.35 -53.90 -10.84
CA GLY A 266 -24.07 -53.96 -11.56
C GLY A 266 -23.95 -55.09 -12.53
N LEU A 267 -24.43 -56.30 -12.16
CA LEU A 267 -24.49 -57.47 -13.06
C LEU A 267 -25.40 -57.22 -14.28
N GLY A 268 -26.52 -56.51 -14.07
CA GLY A 268 -27.44 -56.12 -15.16
C GLY A 268 -26.90 -55.06 -16.09
N TRP A 269 -25.91 -54.31 -15.66
CA TRP A 269 -25.21 -53.30 -16.47
C TRP A 269 -23.95 -53.84 -17.15
N GLY A 270 -23.61 -55.14 -16.93
CA GLY A 270 -22.46 -55.79 -17.55
C GLY A 270 -21.11 -55.32 -17.02
N LEU A 271 -21.04 -54.81 -15.77
CA LEU A 271 -19.82 -54.30 -15.18
C LEU A 271 -18.86 -55.43 -14.76
N GLU A 272 -17.59 -55.27 -15.11
CA GLU A 272 -16.51 -56.15 -14.66
C GLU A 272 -16.00 -55.70 -13.28
N LEU A 273 -15.30 -56.58 -12.55
CA LEU A 273 -14.80 -56.28 -11.20
C LEU A 273 -13.80 -55.11 -11.20
N GLY A 274 -12.93 -55.07 -12.18
CA GLY A 274 -11.95 -54.00 -12.31
C GLY A 274 -12.60 -52.63 -12.56
N GLU A 275 -13.67 -52.58 -13.37
CA GLU A 275 -14.44 -51.36 -13.61
C GLU A 275 -15.09 -50.83 -12.33
N VAL A 276 -15.65 -51.73 -11.51
CA VAL A 276 -16.23 -51.37 -10.21
C VAL A 276 -15.18 -50.77 -9.28
N VAL A 277 -14.02 -51.41 -9.18
CA VAL A 277 -12.90 -50.90 -8.35
C VAL A 277 -12.40 -49.54 -8.86
N ALA A 278 -12.25 -49.38 -10.18
CA ALA A 278 -11.85 -48.09 -10.78
C ALA A 278 -12.87 -47.00 -10.48
N MET A 279 -14.18 -47.30 -10.56
CA MET A 279 -15.23 -46.33 -10.23
C MET A 279 -15.18 -45.88 -8.77
N LEU A 280 -14.94 -46.80 -7.82
CA LEU A 280 -14.77 -46.43 -6.40
C LEU A 280 -13.51 -45.61 -6.16
N LEU A 281 -12.40 -45.90 -6.86
CA LEU A 281 -11.18 -45.12 -6.81
C LEU A 281 -11.36 -43.70 -7.41
N LEU A 282 -12.07 -43.59 -8.55
CA LEU A 282 -12.39 -42.30 -9.17
C LEU A 282 -13.31 -41.46 -8.28
N LEU A 283 -14.29 -42.10 -7.62
CA LEU A 283 -15.17 -41.43 -6.67
C LEU A 283 -14.39 -40.89 -5.47
N ASN A 284 -13.46 -41.68 -4.93
CA ASN A 284 -12.57 -41.20 -3.87
C ASN A 284 -11.66 -40.08 -4.36
N LEU A 285 -11.07 -40.18 -5.55
CA LEU A 285 -10.23 -39.17 -6.16
C LEU A 285 -10.97 -37.84 -6.38
N ALA A 286 -12.31 -37.87 -6.59
CA ALA A 286 -13.13 -36.67 -6.81
C ALA A 286 -13.29 -35.79 -5.54
N GLN A 287 -13.05 -36.31 -4.34
CA GLN A 287 -13.24 -35.56 -3.08
C GLN A 287 -12.30 -34.38 -2.98
N SER A 288 -10.98 -34.56 -3.26
CA SER A 288 -9.97 -33.52 -3.18
C SER A 288 -10.26 -32.34 -4.13
N PRO A 289 -10.52 -32.54 -5.45
CA PRO A 289 -10.90 -31.46 -6.35
C PRO A 289 -12.11 -30.65 -5.90
N ILE A 290 -13.14 -31.31 -5.38
CA ILE A 290 -14.37 -30.62 -4.93
C ILE A 290 -14.08 -29.72 -3.73
N ALA A 291 -13.29 -30.19 -2.76
CA ALA A 291 -12.90 -29.43 -1.58
C ALA A 291 -11.99 -28.24 -1.97
N GLU A 292 -10.96 -28.49 -2.77
CA GLU A 292 -10.00 -27.47 -3.19
C GLU A 292 -10.63 -26.39 -4.06
N LEU A 293 -11.51 -26.73 -5.01
CA LEU A 293 -12.20 -25.75 -5.84
C LEU A 293 -13.09 -24.80 -5.01
N SER A 294 -13.67 -25.30 -3.92
CA SER A 294 -14.46 -24.48 -2.99
C SER A 294 -13.59 -23.45 -2.27
N GLU A 295 -12.39 -23.83 -1.84
CA GLU A 295 -11.43 -22.94 -1.18
C GLU A 295 -10.86 -21.91 -2.16
N VAL A 296 -10.47 -22.35 -3.36
CA VAL A 296 -9.93 -21.48 -4.41
C VAL A 296 -10.94 -20.43 -4.87
N LEU A 297 -12.23 -20.72 -4.83
CA LEU A 297 -13.28 -19.76 -5.16
C LEU A 297 -13.26 -18.56 -4.21
N ASP A 298 -13.09 -18.76 -2.91
CA ASP A 298 -12.98 -17.71 -1.91
C ASP A 298 -11.69 -16.88 -2.11
N GLN A 299 -10.56 -17.55 -2.33
CA GLN A 299 -9.30 -16.89 -2.63
C GLN A 299 -9.37 -16.06 -3.92
N THR A 300 -10.07 -16.54 -4.94
CA THR A 300 -10.31 -15.82 -6.19
C THR A 300 -11.06 -14.51 -5.95
N GLN A 301 -12.11 -14.52 -5.13
CA GLN A 301 -12.86 -13.32 -4.80
C GLN A 301 -12.00 -12.30 -4.04
N THR A 302 -11.21 -12.77 -3.09
CA THR A 302 -10.30 -11.93 -2.30
C THR A 302 -9.22 -11.30 -3.19
N ALA A 303 -8.63 -12.09 -4.10
CA ALA A 303 -7.63 -11.59 -5.05
C ALA A 303 -8.21 -10.58 -6.04
N LEU A 304 -9.45 -10.80 -6.53
CA LEU A 304 -10.13 -9.85 -7.41
C LEU A 304 -10.38 -8.51 -6.71
N ALA A 305 -10.71 -8.52 -5.42
CA ALA A 305 -10.85 -7.31 -4.63
C ALA A 305 -9.49 -6.59 -4.43
N GLY A 306 -8.41 -7.33 -4.18
CA GLY A 306 -7.05 -6.80 -4.13
C GLY A 306 -6.62 -6.19 -5.47
N TRP A 307 -6.83 -6.90 -6.58
CA TRP A 307 -6.59 -6.39 -7.93
C TRP A 307 -7.33 -5.08 -8.20
N ASP A 308 -8.61 -5.00 -7.84
CA ASP A 308 -9.43 -3.81 -8.07
C ASP A 308 -8.87 -2.59 -7.34
N LYS A 309 -8.41 -2.75 -6.10
CA LYS A 309 -7.80 -1.67 -5.32
C LYS A 309 -6.46 -1.21 -5.92
N VAL A 310 -5.58 -2.15 -6.28
CA VAL A 310 -4.28 -1.83 -6.88
C VAL A 310 -4.47 -1.17 -8.25
N LEU A 311 -5.38 -1.69 -9.09
CA LEU A 311 -5.68 -1.09 -10.39
C LEU A 311 -6.24 0.33 -10.24
N ARG A 312 -7.11 0.60 -9.26
CA ARG A 312 -7.58 1.96 -8.98
C ARG A 312 -6.44 2.92 -8.65
N LEU A 313 -5.46 2.48 -7.86
CA LEU A 313 -4.27 3.30 -7.59
C LEU A 313 -3.48 3.58 -8.87
N LEU A 314 -3.27 2.56 -9.71
CA LEU A 314 -2.53 2.70 -10.97
C LEU A 314 -3.25 3.57 -12.01
N ASP A 315 -4.58 3.61 -11.97
CA ASP A 315 -5.41 4.40 -12.89
C ASP A 315 -5.69 5.82 -12.37
N GLN A 316 -5.40 6.09 -11.09
CA GLN A 316 -5.59 7.42 -10.52
C GLN A 316 -4.65 8.41 -11.18
N GLU A 317 -5.19 9.41 -11.86
CA GLU A 317 -4.40 10.50 -12.44
C GLU A 317 -3.97 11.46 -11.34
N PRO A 318 -2.68 11.86 -11.31
CA PRO A 318 -2.22 12.89 -10.38
C PRO A 318 -2.93 14.22 -10.66
N THR A 319 -3.32 14.94 -9.61
CA THR A 319 -3.92 16.27 -9.77
C THR A 319 -2.92 17.30 -10.25
N VAL A 320 -1.62 17.12 -9.93
CA VAL A 320 -0.52 17.92 -10.47
C VAL A 320 0.21 17.11 -11.54
N THR A 321 0.15 17.56 -12.78
CA THR A 321 0.80 16.90 -13.93
C THR A 321 2.06 17.65 -14.31
N GLU A 322 3.18 16.95 -14.42
CA GLU A 322 4.44 17.54 -14.84
C GLU A 322 4.50 17.70 -16.37
N PRO A 323 5.03 18.84 -16.88
CA PRO A 323 5.19 19.03 -18.32
C PRO A 323 6.26 18.10 -18.89
N THR A 324 6.02 17.53 -20.08
CA THR A 324 7.00 16.68 -20.77
C THR A 324 8.15 17.52 -21.36
N ASP A 325 7.82 18.71 -21.89
CA ASP A 325 8.78 19.66 -22.48
C ASP A 325 8.70 21.00 -21.71
N GLY A 326 9.08 20.96 -20.42
CA GLY A 326 8.99 22.13 -19.57
C GLY A 326 10.05 23.20 -19.88
N ARG A 327 9.72 24.46 -19.61
CA ARG A 327 10.60 25.61 -19.78
C ARG A 327 11.65 25.69 -18.69
N PRO A 328 12.89 26.12 -19.00
CA PRO A 328 13.89 26.43 -17.98
C PRO A 328 13.53 27.71 -17.22
N LEU A 329 14.06 27.86 -16.01
CA LEU A 329 14.07 29.11 -15.26
C LEU A 329 15.48 29.71 -15.28
N PRO A 330 15.61 31.03 -15.36
CA PRO A 330 16.89 31.71 -15.13
C PRO A 330 17.42 31.38 -13.72
N GLY A 331 18.74 31.25 -13.57
CA GLY A 331 19.37 31.14 -12.25
C GLY A 331 19.32 32.46 -11.47
N GLY A 332 19.47 32.36 -10.15
CA GLY A 332 19.43 33.47 -9.22
C GLY A 332 18.05 33.74 -8.61
N PRO A 333 17.86 34.90 -7.94
CA PRO A 333 16.61 35.24 -7.29
C PRO A 333 15.41 35.21 -8.22
N VAL A 334 14.25 34.72 -7.73
CA VAL A 334 13.05 34.48 -8.52
C VAL A 334 12.00 35.56 -8.25
N GLU A 335 11.52 36.23 -9.30
CA GLU A 335 10.29 37.05 -9.25
C GLU A 335 9.07 36.12 -9.23
N ILE A 336 8.08 36.44 -8.40
CA ILE A 336 6.83 35.72 -8.28
C ILE A 336 5.67 36.64 -8.63
N ASP A 337 4.86 36.23 -9.61
CA ASP A 337 3.62 36.91 -9.97
C ASP A 337 2.42 35.98 -9.76
N VAL A 338 1.48 36.41 -8.92
CA VAL A 338 0.27 35.67 -8.53
C VAL A 338 -0.93 36.48 -9.01
N ASP A 339 -1.73 35.92 -9.89
CA ASP A 339 -2.86 36.61 -10.53
C ASP A 339 -4.19 35.86 -10.28
N ASP A 340 -5.07 36.51 -9.55
CA ASP A 340 -6.45 36.04 -9.19
C ASP A 340 -6.51 34.57 -8.75
N VAL A 341 -5.60 34.14 -7.87
CA VAL A 341 -5.48 32.74 -7.44
C VAL A 341 -6.56 32.36 -6.45
N TRP A 342 -7.34 31.34 -6.82
CA TRP A 342 -8.30 30.65 -5.99
C TRP A 342 -7.87 29.21 -5.70
N PHE A 343 -8.15 28.72 -4.51
CA PHE A 343 -7.85 27.33 -4.17
C PHE A 343 -8.87 26.74 -3.19
N SER A 344 -9.28 25.51 -3.47
CA SER A 344 -10.10 24.67 -2.59
C SER A 344 -9.49 23.27 -2.50
N TYR A 345 -9.50 22.67 -1.32
CA TYR A 345 -9.21 21.26 -1.17
C TYR A 345 -10.44 20.45 -1.61
N GLN A 346 -10.32 19.66 -2.68
CA GLN A 346 -11.42 18.84 -3.23
C GLN A 346 -12.70 19.69 -3.50
N GLN A 347 -13.84 19.25 -2.93
CA GLN A 347 -15.13 19.93 -2.99
C GLN A 347 -15.41 20.79 -1.75
N GLY A 348 -14.35 21.10 -0.97
CA GLY A 348 -14.46 21.95 0.21
C GLY A 348 -14.67 23.44 -0.12
N PRO A 349 -14.92 24.27 0.89
CA PRO A 349 -14.99 25.71 0.70
C PRO A 349 -13.64 26.28 0.22
N PRO A 350 -13.67 27.42 -0.50
CA PRO A 350 -12.43 28.08 -0.92
C PRO A 350 -11.56 28.46 0.28
N VAL A 351 -10.27 28.05 0.22
CA VAL A 351 -9.25 28.38 1.23
C VAL A 351 -8.47 29.63 0.83
N LEU A 352 -8.26 29.83 -0.49
CA LEU A 352 -7.76 31.10 -1.03
C LEU A 352 -8.80 31.66 -1.99
N LYS A 353 -8.96 32.98 -1.98
CA LYS A 353 -10.07 33.67 -2.62
C LYS A 353 -9.56 34.92 -3.36
N GLY A 354 -9.15 34.76 -4.63
CA GLY A 354 -8.75 35.85 -5.51
C GLY A 354 -7.47 36.56 -5.04
N VAL A 355 -6.44 35.79 -4.70
CA VAL A 355 -5.16 36.35 -4.24
C VAL A 355 -4.36 36.85 -5.45
N SER A 356 -4.00 38.14 -5.43
CA SER A 356 -3.15 38.76 -6.44
C SER A 356 -2.01 39.53 -5.77
N VAL A 357 -0.77 39.22 -6.14
CA VAL A 357 0.44 39.88 -5.59
C VAL A 357 1.65 39.66 -6.51
N THR A 358 2.47 40.66 -6.67
CA THR A 358 3.78 40.57 -7.33
C THR A 358 4.87 40.70 -6.28
N ILE A 359 5.78 39.74 -6.21
CA ILE A 359 6.94 39.73 -5.30
C ILE A 359 8.20 39.91 -6.15
N PRO A 360 8.90 41.03 -6.05
CA PRO A 360 10.14 41.24 -6.81
C PRO A 360 11.24 40.23 -6.44
N ALA A 361 12.12 39.95 -7.39
CA ALA A 361 13.27 39.08 -7.15
C ALA A 361 14.17 39.64 -6.03
N GLY A 362 14.66 38.79 -5.14
CA GLY A 362 15.53 39.16 -4.02
C GLY A 362 14.80 39.79 -2.83
N THR A 363 13.47 39.82 -2.82
CA THR A 363 12.68 40.38 -1.71
C THR A 363 12.46 39.34 -0.61
N SER A 364 12.61 39.78 0.65
CA SER A 364 12.22 39.02 1.83
C SER A 364 10.76 39.29 2.18
N VAL A 365 9.91 38.27 2.13
CA VAL A 365 8.46 38.36 2.34
C VAL A 365 8.05 37.64 3.60
N ALA A 366 7.29 38.29 4.48
CA ALA A 366 6.62 37.67 5.61
C ALA A 366 5.11 37.49 5.33
N VAL A 367 4.60 36.28 5.42
CA VAL A 367 3.18 35.96 5.31
C VAL A 367 2.59 35.81 6.71
N VAL A 368 1.69 36.70 7.09
CA VAL A 368 1.09 36.78 8.43
C VAL A 368 -0.44 36.64 8.37
N GLY A 369 -1.07 36.25 9.49
CA GLY A 369 -2.51 36.10 9.60
C GLY A 369 -2.91 35.06 10.65
N GLU A 370 -4.17 34.96 10.97
CA GLU A 370 -4.68 33.99 11.95
C GLU A 370 -4.52 32.54 11.46
N THR A 371 -4.58 31.56 12.39
CA THR A 371 -4.59 30.14 12.03
C THR A 371 -5.81 29.85 11.14
N GLY A 372 -5.56 29.15 10.02
CA GLY A 372 -6.61 28.86 9.04
C GLY A 372 -6.86 29.93 7.98
N SER A 373 -6.14 31.06 7.98
CA SER A 373 -6.30 32.12 6.97
C SER A 373 -5.76 31.80 5.57
N GLY A 374 -5.14 30.61 5.35
CA GLY A 374 -4.66 30.18 4.03
C GLY A 374 -3.15 30.28 3.80
N LYS A 375 -2.34 30.76 4.75
CA LYS A 375 -0.88 30.98 4.62
C LYS A 375 -0.10 29.74 4.13
N THR A 376 -0.25 28.60 4.81
CA THR A 376 0.41 27.34 4.44
C THR A 376 -0.06 26.85 3.06
N THR A 377 -1.32 27.08 2.70
CA THR A 377 -1.85 26.75 1.39
C THR A 377 -1.20 27.60 0.30
N PHE A 378 -1.05 28.90 0.54
CA PHE A 378 -0.34 29.83 -0.34
C PHE A 378 1.12 29.38 -0.56
N ALA A 379 1.84 29.08 0.52
CA ALA A 379 3.20 28.55 0.45
C ALA A 379 3.32 27.26 -0.39
N ARG A 380 2.37 26.33 -0.23
CA ARG A 380 2.33 25.07 -1.00
C ARG A 380 2.07 25.28 -2.48
N LEU A 381 1.28 26.29 -2.85
CA LEU A 381 1.05 26.67 -4.25
C LEU A 381 2.32 27.24 -4.88
N LEU A 382 3.08 28.09 -4.18
CA LEU A 382 4.33 28.69 -4.67
C LEU A 382 5.38 27.62 -5.03
N VAL A 383 5.44 26.52 -4.28
CA VAL A 383 6.36 25.41 -4.56
C VAL A 383 5.74 24.30 -5.43
N ARG A 384 4.51 24.51 -5.89
CA ARG A 384 3.74 23.56 -6.72
C ARG A 384 3.57 22.17 -6.10
N LEU A 385 3.33 22.08 -4.78
CA LEU A 385 2.85 20.87 -4.15
C LEU A 385 1.38 20.60 -4.48
N THR A 386 0.68 21.61 -4.97
CA THR A 386 -0.68 21.56 -5.53
C THR A 386 -0.83 22.71 -6.53
N ASP A 387 -1.74 22.57 -7.51
CA ASP A 387 -2.04 23.60 -8.49
C ASP A 387 -3.27 24.42 -8.03
N PRO A 388 -3.40 25.72 -8.38
CA PRO A 388 -4.57 26.53 -8.05
C PRO A 388 -5.85 25.99 -8.73
N SER A 389 -7.00 26.24 -8.12
CA SER A 389 -8.30 25.90 -8.73
C SER A 389 -8.66 26.82 -9.88
N SER A 390 -8.24 28.08 -9.81
CA SER A 390 -8.27 29.08 -10.90
C SER A 390 -7.25 30.17 -10.62
N GLY A 391 -6.98 31.03 -11.63
CA GLY A 391 -5.88 32.00 -11.60
C GLY A 391 -4.55 31.37 -11.99
N GLU A 392 -3.46 32.12 -11.91
CA GLU A 392 -2.14 31.69 -12.36
C GLU A 392 -1.03 32.15 -11.42
N ILE A 393 0.01 31.34 -11.33
CA ILE A 393 1.27 31.70 -10.62
C ILE A 393 2.39 31.60 -11.67
N ARG A 394 3.20 32.64 -11.76
CA ARG A 394 4.37 32.71 -12.65
C ARG A 394 5.64 32.91 -11.84
N LEU A 395 6.71 32.28 -12.30
CA LEU A 395 8.06 32.45 -11.79
C LEU A 395 8.94 33.02 -12.90
N ASN A 396 9.53 34.21 -12.69
CA ASN A 396 10.28 34.95 -13.72
C ASN A 396 9.49 35.04 -15.05
N GLY A 397 8.19 35.30 -14.99
CA GLY A 397 7.28 35.41 -16.13
C GLY A 397 6.86 34.09 -16.78
N VAL A 398 7.36 32.94 -16.31
CA VAL A 398 6.95 31.60 -16.80
C VAL A 398 5.86 31.03 -15.92
N ALA A 399 4.75 30.60 -16.51
CA ALA A 399 3.67 29.94 -15.76
C ALA A 399 4.19 28.68 -15.05
N LEU A 400 3.91 28.55 -13.75
CA LEU A 400 4.46 27.50 -12.88
C LEU A 400 4.20 26.07 -13.40
N PRO A 401 3.04 25.74 -14.03
CA PRO A 401 2.83 24.45 -14.67
C PRO A 401 3.69 24.19 -15.93
N GLU A 402 4.22 25.23 -16.56
CA GLU A 402 5.08 25.12 -17.76
C GLU A 402 6.57 24.98 -17.41
N VAL A 403 6.97 25.24 -16.14
CA VAL A 403 8.36 25.10 -15.71
C VAL A 403 8.76 23.63 -15.67
N SER A 404 9.93 23.30 -16.23
CA SER A 404 10.44 21.92 -16.15
C SER A 404 10.67 21.48 -14.70
N PRO A 405 10.40 20.21 -14.35
CA PRO A 405 10.58 19.70 -12.99
C PRO A 405 12.01 19.97 -12.46
N ASP A 406 13.02 19.71 -13.28
CA ASP A 406 14.42 19.91 -12.88
C ASP A 406 14.74 21.39 -12.60
N ALA A 407 14.26 22.32 -13.46
CA ALA A 407 14.45 23.75 -13.24
C ALA A 407 13.69 24.24 -12.00
N ARG A 408 12.46 23.75 -11.79
CA ARG A 408 11.69 24.08 -10.57
C ARG A 408 12.38 23.54 -9.32
N HIS A 409 12.83 22.30 -9.35
CA HIS A 409 13.55 21.72 -8.21
C HIS A 409 14.91 22.40 -7.95
N ALA A 410 15.58 22.94 -8.94
CA ALA A 410 16.78 23.71 -8.74
C ALA A 410 16.47 25.10 -8.17
N ALA A 411 15.43 25.77 -8.70
CA ALA A 411 15.13 27.17 -8.38
C ALA A 411 14.29 27.35 -7.10
N VAL A 412 13.48 26.38 -6.70
CA VAL A 412 12.48 26.52 -5.61
C VAL A 412 12.67 25.45 -4.56
N ARG A 413 12.76 25.86 -3.29
CA ARG A 413 12.78 24.93 -2.14
C ARG A 413 11.84 25.40 -1.05
N MET A 414 11.32 24.41 -0.31
CA MET A 414 10.52 24.64 0.89
C MET A 414 11.16 23.95 2.09
N VAL A 415 11.28 24.69 3.18
CA VAL A 415 11.57 24.12 4.51
C VAL A 415 10.23 23.98 5.23
N PRO A 416 9.72 22.75 5.39
CA PRO A 416 8.43 22.52 6.04
C PRO A 416 8.55 22.68 7.56
N GLN A 417 7.42 22.96 8.22
CA GLN A 417 7.31 23.07 9.67
C GLN A 417 7.80 21.80 10.41
N ASP A 418 7.41 20.63 9.93
CA ASP A 418 7.90 19.35 10.44
C ASP A 418 9.20 18.98 9.72
N GLY A 419 10.34 19.21 10.34
CA GLY A 419 11.66 18.84 9.80
C GLY A 419 11.79 17.30 9.65
N PHE A 420 11.06 16.69 8.69
CA PHE A 420 11.10 15.25 8.47
C PHE A 420 12.50 14.79 8.04
N LEU A 421 13.02 13.78 8.76
CA LEU A 421 14.30 13.14 8.46
C LEU A 421 14.08 11.65 8.17
N PHE A 422 14.85 11.14 7.21
CA PHE A 422 14.92 9.70 6.94
C PHE A 422 15.82 9.02 7.99
N ASP A 423 15.51 7.78 8.32
CA ASP A 423 16.29 6.96 9.25
C ASP A 423 17.67 6.60 8.66
N THR A 424 18.59 7.54 8.79
CA THR A 424 19.98 7.48 8.30
C THR A 424 20.82 8.50 9.07
N THR A 425 21.98 8.94 8.56
CA THR A 425 22.85 9.93 9.19
C THR A 425 22.43 11.38 8.89
N VAL A 426 22.94 12.34 9.66
CA VAL A 426 22.80 13.79 9.39
C VAL A 426 23.33 14.12 8.00
N ARG A 427 24.55 13.65 7.63
CA ARG A 427 25.17 13.81 6.32
C ARG A 427 24.25 13.39 5.19
N THR A 428 23.73 12.16 5.27
CA THR A 428 22.81 11.62 4.26
C THR A 428 21.52 12.45 4.17
N ASN A 429 20.99 12.92 5.31
CA ASN A 429 19.81 13.77 5.31
C ASN A 429 20.06 15.14 4.66
N ILE A 430 21.22 15.73 4.83
CA ILE A 430 21.60 16.99 4.17
C ILE A 430 21.78 16.77 2.66
N SER A 431 22.39 15.65 2.23
CA SER A 431 22.64 15.34 0.82
C SER A 431 21.36 15.24 -0.04
N TYR A 432 20.19 15.06 0.56
CA TYR A 432 18.91 15.18 -0.17
C TYR A 432 18.66 16.57 -0.79
N GLY A 433 19.39 17.60 -0.37
CA GLY A 433 19.34 18.93 -0.99
C GLY A 433 19.85 18.93 -2.43
N ARG A 434 20.94 18.18 -2.70
CA ARG A 434 21.55 18.05 -4.01
C ARG A 434 22.16 16.65 -4.18
N HIS A 435 21.67 15.91 -5.17
CA HIS A 435 21.97 14.49 -5.36
C HIS A 435 23.47 14.18 -5.63
N ASP A 436 24.16 15.10 -6.31
CA ASP A 436 25.57 14.99 -6.72
C ASP A 436 26.54 15.71 -5.77
N ALA A 437 26.06 16.13 -4.60
CA ALA A 437 26.88 16.81 -3.61
C ALA A 437 27.98 15.90 -3.06
N THR A 438 29.20 16.43 -3.02
CA THR A 438 30.34 15.78 -2.37
C THR A 438 30.31 16.00 -0.86
N ASP A 439 31.12 15.24 -0.11
CA ASP A 439 31.27 15.47 1.33
C ASP A 439 31.80 16.88 1.64
N ASP A 440 32.74 17.39 0.82
CA ASP A 440 33.26 18.76 0.94
C ASP A 440 32.16 19.82 0.72
N ASP A 441 31.21 19.58 -0.21
CA ASP A 441 30.05 20.45 -0.42
C ASP A 441 29.16 20.50 0.82
N ILE A 442 28.93 19.35 1.45
CA ILE A 442 28.09 19.25 2.66
C ILE A 442 28.77 19.99 3.81
N GLU A 443 30.08 19.76 4.04
CA GLU A 443 30.82 20.41 5.10
C GLU A 443 30.91 21.94 4.90
N SER A 444 31.18 22.39 3.67
CA SER A 444 31.17 23.81 3.33
C SER A 444 29.81 24.47 3.54
N THR A 445 28.72 23.71 3.21
CA THR A 445 27.34 24.18 3.44
C THR A 445 27.04 24.33 4.92
N VAL A 446 27.39 23.36 5.75
CA VAL A 446 27.23 23.42 7.21
C VAL A 446 27.94 24.63 7.79
N THR A 447 29.18 24.89 7.35
CA THR A 447 29.96 26.05 7.75
C THR A 447 29.30 27.36 7.27
N SER A 448 28.82 27.43 6.03
CA SER A 448 28.19 28.64 5.46
C SER A 448 26.96 29.09 6.22
N VAL A 449 26.13 28.14 6.70
CA VAL A 449 24.95 28.44 7.52
C VAL A 449 25.25 28.52 9.02
N GLY A 450 26.50 28.27 9.44
CA GLY A 450 26.97 28.43 10.83
C GLY A 450 26.58 27.33 11.77
N LEU A 451 26.44 26.12 11.27
CA LEU A 451 26.04 24.93 12.04
C LEU A 451 27.22 24.11 12.59
N ASP A 452 28.49 24.52 12.35
CA ASP A 452 29.67 23.83 12.86
C ASP A 452 29.65 23.57 14.38
N PRO A 453 29.21 24.50 15.24
CA PRO A 453 29.18 24.26 16.68
C PRO A 453 28.20 23.16 17.05
N TRP A 454 27.05 23.12 16.38
CA TRP A 454 26.05 22.05 16.59
C TRP A 454 26.57 20.70 16.14
N VAL A 455 27.14 20.61 14.91
CA VAL A 455 27.71 19.37 14.40
C VAL A 455 28.83 18.85 15.28
N ALA A 456 29.70 19.75 15.82
CA ALA A 456 30.76 19.40 16.75
C ALA A 456 30.22 18.85 18.09
N GLY A 457 29.00 19.22 18.46
CA GLY A 457 28.31 18.71 19.67
C GLY A 457 27.69 17.33 19.47
N LEU A 458 27.54 16.86 18.24
CA LEU A 458 27.06 15.50 17.96
C LEU A 458 28.17 14.46 18.17
N GLY A 459 27.81 13.29 18.71
CA GLY A 459 28.79 12.26 19.07
C GLY A 459 29.66 11.78 17.91
N ASP A 460 29.08 11.61 16.72
CA ASP A 460 29.77 11.19 15.48
C ASP A 460 29.73 12.30 14.41
N GLY A 461 29.53 13.56 14.80
CA GLY A 461 29.46 14.69 13.87
C GLY A 461 28.38 14.51 12.81
N LEU A 462 28.70 14.74 11.54
CA LEU A 462 27.75 14.56 10.42
C LEU A 462 27.33 13.11 10.22
N ASP A 463 28.07 12.11 10.72
CA ASP A 463 27.73 10.71 10.58
C ASP A 463 26.85 10.18 11.73
N SER A 464 26.42 11.06 12.64
CA SER A 464 25.47 10.76 13.72
C SER A 464 24.14 10.27 13.14
N PRO A 465 23.60 9.13 13.64
CA PRO A 465 22.30 8.63 13.24
C PRO A 465 21.18 9.54 13.77
N VAL A 466 20.13 9.72 12.98
CA VAL A 466 19.00 10.58 13.38
C VAL A 466 17.80 9.78 13.92
N GLY A 467 17.75 8.46 13.70
CA GLY A 467 16.64 7.57 14.07
C GLY A 467 15.41 7.72 13.19
N GLU A 468 14.37 6.91 13.47
CA GLU A 468 13.12 6.94 12.71
C GLU A 468 12.47 8.33 12.83
N ARG A 469 12.25 8.99 11.69
CA ARG A 469 11.72 10.37 11.61
C ARG A 469 12.53 11.42 12.37
N GLY A 470 13.78 11.14 12.69
CA GLY A 470 14.63 12.04 13.44
C GLY A 470 14.37 12.03 14.95
N GLU A 471 13.88 10.94 15.52
CA GLU A 471 13.53 10.85 16.95
C GLU A 471 14.70 11.03 17.91
N LEU A 472 15.93 10.81 17.43
CA LEU A 472 17.15 11.06 18.22
C LEU A 472 17.57 12.53 18.28
N LEU A 473 16.88 13.40 17.51
CA LEU A 473 17.11 14.83 17.48
C LEU A 473 15.92 15.60 18.04
N SER A 474 16.17 16.71 18.71
CA SER A 474 15.13 17.65 19.12
C SER A 474 14.40 18.25 17.92
N VAL A 475 13.26 18.90 18.14
CA VAL A 475 12.49 19.57 17.07
C VAL A 475 13.35 20.64 16.37
N GLY A 476 14.10 21.42 17.14
CA GLY A 476 14.99 22.47 16.60
C GLY A 476 16.14 21.88 15.79
N GLU A 477 16.79 20.83 16.27
CA GLU A 477 17.89 20.17 15.54
C GLU A 477 17.43 19.56 14.22
N ARG A 478 16.20 18.98 14.15
CA ARG A 478 15.62 18.54 12.87
C ARG A 478 15.45 19.71 11.89
N GLN A 479 15.09 20.90 12.39
CA GLN A 479 15.00 22.10 11.55
C GLN A 479 16.37 22.61 11.10
N LEU A 480 17.45 22.47 11.92
CA LEU A 480 18.82 22.78 11.50
C LEU A 480 19.24 21.89 10.31
N VAL A 481 18.94 20.59 10.37
CA VAL A 481 19.21 19.68 9.25
C VAL A 481 18.39 20.08 8.00
N ALA A 482 17.12 20.46 8.18
CA ALA A 482 16.26 20.91 7.07
C ALA A 482 16.77 22.23 6.45
N ALA A 483 17.28 23.16 7.26
CA ALA A 483 17.93 24.39 6.79
C ALA A 483 19.22 24.09 6.01
N ALA A 484 20.10 23.22 6.53
CA ALA A 484 21.31 22.78 5.81
C ALA A 484 20.97 22.09 4.48
N ARG A 485 19.92 21.25 4.44
CA ARG A 485 19.40 20.63 3.23
C ARG A 485 18.97 21.67 2.18
N ALA A 486 18.26 22.71 2.62
CA ALA A 486 17.84 23.79 1.74
C ALA A 486 19.02 24.65 1.26
N ALA A 487 20.01 24.89 2.13
CA ALA A 487 21.24 25.62 1.79
C ALA A 487 22.06 24.89 0.73
N LEU A 488 22.23 23.57 0.85
CA LEU A 488 22.95 22.73 -0.12
C LEU A 488 22.32 22.78 -1.51
N ALA A 489 20.99 22.95 -1.57
CA ALA A 489 20.26 23.06 -2.84
C ALA A 489 20.43 24.43 -3.51
N ASP A 490 20.83 25.46 -2.78
CA ASP A 490 21.05 26.86 -3.23
C ASP A 490 19.93 27.42 -4.13
N PRO A 491 18.66 27.45 -3.66
CA PRO A 491 17.51 27.86 -4.47
C PRO A 491 17.45 29.39 -4.66
N GLY A 492 16.90 29.82 -5.80
CA GLY A 492 16.58 31.24 -6.04
C GLY A 492 15.30 31.72 -5.31
N LEU A 493 14.39 30.80 -4.99
CA LEU A 493 13.20 31.00 -4.15
C LEU A 493 13.20 30.02 -2.98
N LEU A 494 13.17 30.56 -1.78
CA LEU A 494 13.07 29.83 -0.54
C LEU A 494 11.71 30.07 0.14
N VAL A 495 10.96 29.02 0.40
CA VAL A 495 9.70 29.10 1.16
C VAL A 495 9.91 28.47 2.53
N LEU A 496 9.67 29.23 3.59
CA LEU A 496 9.84 28.81 4.98
C LEU A 496 8.46 28.69 5.65
N ASP A 497 8.11 27.49 6.13
CA ASP A 497 6.94 27.28 6.99
C ASP A 497 7.44 27.21 8.44
N GLU A 498 7.55 28.39 9.08
CA GLU A 498 8.23 28.55 10.36
C GLU A 498 7.29 28.28 11.54
N ALA A 499 7.51 27.18 12.27
CA ALA A 499 6.89 26.95 13.58
C ALA A 499 7.94 26.43 14.58
N THR A 500 8.42 27.34 15.40
CA THR A 500 9.47 27.07 16.39
C THR A 500 8.96 27.11 17.84
N SER A 501 7.69 26.83 18.06
CA SER A 501 7.01 26.98 19.36
C SER A 501 7.47 26.03 20.48
N SER A 502 8.49 25.18 20.24
CA SER A 502 8.97 24.19 21.22
C SER A 502 10.47 23.94 21.13
N VAL A 503 11.24 25.00 20.82
CA VAL A 503 12.70 24.93 20.66
C VAL A 503 13.36 25.63 21.86
N ASP A 504 14.45 25.06 22.35
CA ASP A 504 15.25 25.72 23.39
C ASP A 504 15.92 26.99 22.86
N PRO A 505 16.25 27.98 23.74
CA PRO A 505 16.75 29.29 23.32
C PRO A 505 18.08 29.26 22.53
N GLU A 506 18.94 28.27 22.79
CA GLU A 506 20.24 28.17 22.12
C GLU A 506 20.04 27.67 20.67
N THR A 507 19.27 26.60 20.50
CA THR A 507 18.90 26.07 19.19
C THR A 507 18.08 27.09 18.40
N GLU A 508 17.19 27.84 19.07
CA GLU A 508 16.44 28.95 18.46
C GLU A 508 17.33 30.02 17.87
N GLN A 509 18.36 30.42 18.60
CA GLN A 509 19.34 31.41 18.12
C GLN A 509 20.12 30.88 16.91
N MET A 510 20.56 29.61 16.95
CA MET A 510 21.25 28.98 15.83
C MET A 510 20.36 28.90 14.58
N LEU A 511 19.08 28.53 14.75
CA LEU A 511 18.10 28.53 13.65
C LEU A 511 17.93 29.94 13.05
N GLY A 512 17.81 30.97 13.87
CA GLY A 512 17.73 32.36 13.41
C GLY A 512 18.92 32.72 12.54
N VAL A 513 20.15 32.47 13.02
CA VAL A 513 21.37 32.72 12.24
C VAL A 513 21.41 31.90 10.94
N ALA A 514 21.03 30.62 11.00
CA ALA A 514 21.01 29.76 9.82
C ALA A 514 20.00 30.25 8.77
N PHE A 515 18.80 30.65 9.19
CA PHE A 515 17.79 31.18 8.28
C PHE A 515 18.15 32.57 7.74
N ASP A 516 18.72 33.46 8.54
CA ASP A 516 19.20 34.78 8.08
C ASP A 516 20.28 34.61 6.98
N ARG A 517 21.24 33.69 7.19
CA ARG A 517 22.27 33.39 6.17
C ARG A 517 21.69 32.70 4.94
N LEU A 518 20.74 31.80 5.16
CA LEU A 518 20.07 31.10 4.08
C LEU A 518 19.18 32.02 3.25
N ALA A 519 18.59 33.07 3.83
CA ALA A 519 17.75 34.05 3.14
C ALA A 519 18.52 35.05 2.30
N ALA A 520 19.84 35.24 2.54
CA ALA A 520 20.66 36.20 1.84
C ALA A 520 20.71 35.95 0.33
N ASP A 521 20.66 37.03 -0.47
CA ASP A 521 20.79 37.05 -1.92
C ASP A 521 19.76 36.22 -2.71
N ARG A 522 18.58 35.97 -2.13
CA ARG A 522 17.49 35.20 -2.78
C ARG A 522 16.10 35.73 -2.43
N THR A 523 15.09 35.33 -3.19
CA THR A 523 13.70 35.61 -2.82
C THR A 523 13.28 34.67 -1.71
N THR A 524 12.75 35.20 -0.61
CA THR A 524 12.32 34.39 0.54
C THR A 524 10.87 34.67 0.89
N VAL A 525 10.06 33.65 1.07
CA VAL A 525 8.67 33.75 1.55
C VAL A 525 8.54 32.94 2.84
N ALA A 526 8.44 33.62 3.97
CA ALA A 526 8.36 33.01 5.30
C ALA A 526 6.94 33.15 5.87
N ILE A 527 6.35 32.04 6.31
CA ILE A 527 5.13 32.07 7.13
C ILE A 527 5.54 32.47 8.53
N ALA A 528 5.33 33.74 8.87
CA ALA A 528 5.81 34.30 10.13
C ALA A 528 4.87 33.91 11.28
N HIS A 529 5.40 33.17 12.23
CA HIS A 529 4.81 32.93 13.55
C HIS A 529 5.50 33.74 14.66
N ARG A 530 6.54 34.50 14.29
CA ARG A 530 7.31 35.38 15.18
C ARG A 530 7.23 36.84 14.73
N LEU A 531 7.19 37.69 15.71
CA LEU A 531 7.22 39.15 15.49
C LEU A 531 8.49 39.57 14.73
N SER A 532 9.65 39.04 15.13
CA SER A 532 10.95 39.37 14.54
C SER A 532 11.08 39.05 13.06
N THR A 533 10.44 37.97 12.58
CA THR A 533 10.42 37.61 11.16
C THR A 533 9.60 38.59 10.35
N ALA A 534 8.48 39.06 10.88
CA ALA A 534 7.64 40.04 10.21
C ALA A 534 8.28 41.45 10.22
N GLU A 535 8.94 41.85 11.31
CA GLU A 535 9.59 43.17 11.44
C GLU A 535 10.80 43.36 10.49
N ARG A 536 11.49 42.25 10.14
CA ARG A 536 12.68 42.30 9.26
C ARG A 536 12.37 42.12 7.78
N ALA A 537 11.14 41.75 7.44
CA ALA A 537 10.77 41.51 6.05
C ALA A 537 10.62 42.81 5.27
N ASP A 538 11.05 42.79 4.00
CA ASP A 538 10.89 43.92 3.08
C ASP A 538 9.43 44.15 2.72
N LEU A 539 8.66 43.05 2.65
CA LEU A 539 7.25 43.05 2.30
C LEU A 539 6.47 42.10 3.24
N ILE A 540 5.38 42.58 3.79
CA ILE A 540 4.45 41.79 4.60
C ILE A 540 3.17 41.57 3.81
N LEU A 541 2.70 40.32 3.75
CA LEU A 541 1.42 39.91 3.18
C LEU A 541 0.50 39.45 4.30
N VAL A 542 -0.63 40.13 4.47
CA VAL A 542 -1.60 39.84 5.55
C VAL A 542 -2.78 39.06 4.98
N PHE A 543 -2.93 37.82 5.44
CA PHE A 543 -4.02 36.97 5.06
C PHE A 543 -5.12 36.96 6.14
N ASP A 544 -6.38 37.11 5.69
CA ASP A 544 -7.55 36.95 6.52
C ASP A 544 -8.67 36.24 5.73
N ASP A 545 -9.22 35.18 6.28
CA ASP A 545 -10.28 34.33 5.67
C ASP A 545 -10.05 34.02 4.17
N GLY A 546 -8.80 33.68 3.81
CA GLY A 546 -8.41 33.33 2.44
C GLY A 546 -8.14 34.49 1.50
N HIS A 547 -8.27 35.72 1.93
CA HIS A 547 -7.98 36.93 1.15
C HIS A 547 -6.64 37.54 1.57
N LEU A 548 -5.91 38.14 0.62
CA LEU A 548 -4.84 39.06 0.88
C LEU A 548 -5.47 40.42 1.18
N VAL A 549 -5.49 40.83 2.47
CA VAL A 549 -6.21 42.04 2.92
C VAL A 549 -5.30 43.27 3.03
N GLU A 550 -4.00 43.10 3.34
CA GLU A 550 -3.02 44.15 3.43
C GLU A 550 -1.68 43.68 2.88
N GLN A 551 -0.92 44.59 2.28
CA GLN A 551 0.47 44.38 1.88
C GLN A 551 1.28 45.69 2.02
N GLY A 552 2.54 45.58 2.46
CA GLY A 552 3.42 46.74 2.63
C GLY A 552 4.57 46.47 3.59
N ALA A 553 5.38 47.48 3.86
CA ALA A 553 6.45 47.42 4.84
C ALA A 553 5.90 47.46 6.29
N HIS A 554 6.71 46.97 7.24
CA HIS A 554 6.34 46.93 8.66
C HIS A 554 5.80 48.28 9.19
N ASP A 555 6.59 49.35 9.02
CA ASP A 555 6.25 50.67 9.56
C ASP A 555 4.95 51.22 8.92
N GLU A 556 4.77 50.98 7.63
CA GLU A 556 3.57 51.43 6.89
C GLU A 556 2.31 50.75 7.42
N LEU A 557 2.36 49.43 7.60
CA LEU A 557 1.21 48.63 8.06
C LEU A 557 0.90 48.90 9.54
N VAL A 558 1.91 49.15 10.40
CA VAL A 558 1.68 49.53 11.78
C VAL A 558 1.02 50.93 11.84
N ALA A 559 1.50 51.89 11.03
CA ALA A 559 0.93 53.22 10.97
C ALA A 559 -0.50 53.26 10.40
N ALA A 560 -0.82 52.36 9.47
CA ALA A 560 -2.16 52.22 8.90
C ALA A 560 -3.22 51.77 9.92
N GLY A 561 -2.82 51.17 11.05
CA GLY A 561 -3.73 50.74 12.12
C GLY A 561 -4.71 49.63 11.75
N GLY A 562 -4.39 48.85 10.71
CA GLY A 562 -5.23 47.81 10.18
C GLY A 562 -5.09 46.46 10.89
N ARG A 563 -5.32 45.38 10.13
CA ARG A 563 -5.27 43.99 10.64
C ARG A 563 -3.87 43.63 11.13
N TYR A 564 -2.84 44.05 10.39
CA TYR A 564 -1.45 43.83 10.80
C TYR A 564 -1.12 44.52 12.13
N ALA A 565 -1.51 45.77 12.30
CA ALA A 565 -1.26 46.51 13.54
C ALA A 565 -1.93 45.84 14.76
N ALA A 566 -3.12 45.25 14.57
CA ALA A 566 -3.82 44.49 15.60
C ALA A 566 -3.07 43.19 15.97
N LEU A 567 -2.59 42.43 14.97
CA LEU A 567 -1.76 41.23 15.16
C LEU A 567 -0.43 41.59 15.87
N HIS A 568 0.25 42.62 15.40
CA HIS A 568 1.49 43.12 15.98
C HIS A 568 1.30 43.50 17.47
N ALA A 569 0.26 44.28 17.80
CA ALA A 569 -0.06 44.65 19.19
C ALA A 569 -0.37 43.41 20.07
N SER A 570 -0.91 42.37 19.52
CA SER A 570 -1.13 41.08 20.22
C SER A 570 0.18 40.37 20.51
N TRP A 571 1.09 40.25 19.53
CA TRP A 571 2.41 39.63 19.69
C TRP A 571 3.28 40.36 20.71
N VAL A 572 3.34 41.71 20.67
CA VAL A 572 4.06 42.53 21.63
C VAL A 572 3.54 42.31 23.06
N ARG A 573 2.22 42.17 23.25
CA ARG A 573 1.64 41.85 24.58
C ARG A 573 2.09 40.50 25.09
N THR A 574 2.07 39.47 24.23
CA THR A 574 2.46 38.09 24.59
C THR A 574 3.96 38.06 24.97
N ALA A 575 4.84 38.69 24.16
CA ALA A 575 6.27 38.77 24.45
C ALA A 575 6.59 39.46 25.78
N ARG A 576 5.82 40.50 26.17
CA ARG A 576 5.97 41.17 27.47
C ARG A 576 5.43 40.37 28.66
N SER A 577 4.60 39.40 28.46
CA SER A 577 4.08 38.55 29.53
C SER A 577 4.98 37.32 29.83
N GLU A 578 5.95 37.05 28.95
CA GLU A 578 6.91 35.95 29.08
C GLU A 578 8.29 36.42 29.66
N THR A 579 8.49 37.74 29.75
CA THR A 579 9.62 38.37 30.47
C THR A 579 9.23 38.79 31.87
#